data_55b39864febf73e9338d02efc5c5801c
#
_entry.id   55b39864febf73e9338d02efc5c5801c
#
_cell.length_a   1.000
_cell.length_b   1.000
_cell.length_c   1.000
_cell.angle_alpha   90.00
_cell.angle_beta   90.00
_cell.angle_gamma   90.00
#
_symmetry.space_group_name_H-M   'P 1'
#
loop_
_entity.id
_entity.type
_entity.pdbx_description
1 polymer ?
#
loop_
_entity_poly.entity_id
_entity_poly.type
_entity_poly.pdbx_seq_one_letter_code
_entity_poly.pdbx_strand_id
1 'polypeptide(L)'
;FVFVKFRYLYAFLLILLIPFQALSDQAEQSDTSENAVLLILGDSLSAAYGLQQHEGWVSLLQKMWQDDNIPIDIVNAAVSGETTDGGLARFPRLLEQHNPTHVLIELGGNDGLQGHNIGKIRDNLDSLVSVAKESKAVVFLQEMQIPSNYGKRYTQMFTQNFNKVAEAQDVQKIPFFLEEIALNKDLMQNDGIHPNAEAQPLIANFMDRHLRSLILSAQ
;
A
#
# COMPACT_ATOMS: atom_id res chain seq x y z
N PHE A 1 -85.65 -62.25 2.48
CA PHE A 1 -84.80 -61.30 3.22
C PHE A 1 -83.34 -61.72 3.08
N VAL A 2 -82.55 -60.93 2.33
CA VAL A 2 -81.16 -61.22 2.04
C VAL A 2 -80.32 -60.29 2.91
N PHE A 3 -79.53 -60.87 3.78
CA PHE A 3 -78.51 -60.09 4.54
C PHE A 3 -77.21 -60.09 3.78
N VAL A 4 -76.77 -58.90 3.31
CA VAL A 4 -75.46 -58.69 2.72
C VAL A 4 -74.49 -58.33 3.86
N LYS A 5 -73.49 -59.19 4.07
CA LYS A 5 -72.38 -58.92 5.01
C LYS A 5 -71.32 -58.10 4.32
N PHE A 6 -71.09 -56.84 4.77
CA PHE A 6 -69.96 -56.02 4.39
C PHE A 6 -68.73 -56.50 5.14
N ARG A 7 -67.70 -56.91 4.41
CA ARG A 7 -66.35 -57.19 4.94
C ARG A 7 -65.49 -55.96 4.73
N TYR A 8 -65.08 -55.29 5.82
CA TYR A 8 -64.13 -54.22 5.81
C TYR A 8 -62.73 -54.77 5.58
N LEU A 9 -62.11 -54.38 4.45
CA LEU A 9 -60.73 -54.66 4.13
C LEU A 9 -59.86 -53.50 4.65
N TYR A 10 -59.17 -53.74 5.75
CA TYR A 10 -58.18 -52.77 6.25
C TYR A 10 -56.89 -52.87 5.40
N ALA A 11 -56.66 -51.89 4.52
CA ALA A 11 -55.41 -51.71 3.87
C ALA A 11 -54.41 -51.01 4.84
N PHE A 12 -53.44 -51.77 5.31
CA PHE A 12 -52.33 -51.21 6.09
C PHE A 12 -51.38 -50.43 5.15
N LEU A 13 -51.43 -49.08 5.23
CA LEU A 13 -50.54 -48.22 4.51
C LEU A 13 -49.21 -48.16 5.29
N LEU A 14 -48.19 -48.90 4.86
CA LEU A 14 -46.83 -48.86 5.41
C LEU A 14 -46.19 -47.62 4.90
N ILE A 15 -46.17 -46.55 5.72
CA ILE A 15 -45.38 -45.32 5.44
C ILE A 15 -43.90 -45.62 5.73
N LEU A 16 -43.11 -45.82 4.68
CA LEU A 16 -41.66 -45.87 4.75
C LEU A 16 -41.15 -44.48 5.09
N LEU A 17 -40.79 -44.27 6.36
CA LEU A 17 -39.99 -43.11 6.81
C LEU A 17 -38.58 -43.25 6.24
N ILE A 18 -38.32 -42.60 5.12
CA ILE A 18 -36.97 -42.40 4.63
C ILE A 18 -36.36 -41.27 5.49
N PRO A 19 -35.24 -41.51 6.21
CA PRO A 19 -34.55 -40.42 6.88
C PRO A 19 -34.00 -39.47 5.81
N PHE A 20 -34.55 -38.27 5.78
CA PHE A 20 -34.00 -37.15 5.02
C PHE A 20 -32.66 -36.79 5.69
N GLN A 21 -31.57 -37.42 5.22
CA GLN A 21 -30.23 -36.93 5.55
C GLN A 21 -30.12 -35.55 4.94
N ALA A 22 -30.18 -34.53 5.80
CA ALA A 22 -29.75 -33.20 5.45
C ALA A 22 -28.26 -33.30 5.06
N LEU A 23 -27.98 -33.29 3.75
CA LEU A 23 -26.68 -32.87 3.29
C LEU A 23 -26.54 -31.43 3.80
N SER A 24 -25.79 -31.28 4.89
CA SER A 24 -25.19 -29.99 5.20
C SER A 24 -24.21 -29.70 4.07
N ASP A 25 -24.64 -28.90 3.10
CA ASP A 25 -23.72 -28.13 2.29
C ASP A 25 -22.85 -27.35 3.29
N GLN A 26 -21.70 -27.90 3.61
CA GLN A 26 -20.61 -27.08 4.02
C GLN A 26 -20.26 -26.26 2.77
N ALA A 27 -20.89 -25.09 2.66
CA ALA A 27 -20.33 -24.03 1.89
C ALA A 27 -18.90 -23.90 2.44
N GLU A 28 -17.92 -24.39 1.67
CA GLU A 28 -16.55 -23.92 1.79
C GLU A 28 -16.67 -22.40 1.73
N GLN A 29 -16.69 -21.76 2.90
CA GLN A 29 -16.31 -20.37 3.01
C GLN A 29 -14.88 -20.35 2.48
N SER A 30 -14.73 -20.12 1.18
CA SER A 30 -13.50 -19.62 0.64
C SER A 30 -13.28 -18.29 1.37
N ASP A 31 -12.44 -18.34 2.39
CA ASP A 31 -11.86 -17.17 3.01
C ASP A 31 -10.97 -16.52 1.94
N THR A 32 -11.61 -15.83 0.99
CA THR A 32 -10.94 -14.90 0.10
C THR A 32 -10.64 -13.69 0.96
N SER A 33 -9.61 -13.79 1.79
CA SER A 33 -9.03 -12.60 2.37
C SER A 33 -8.63 -11.72 1.18
N GLU A 34 -9.33 -10.61 0.99
CA GLU A 34 -8.98 -9.65 -0.05
C GLU A 34 -7.51 -9.24 0.19
N ASN A 35 -6.72 -9.18 -0.89
CA ASN A 35 -5.33 -8.74 -0.79
C ASN A 35 -5.29 -7.36 -0.14
N ALA A 36 -4.28 -7.11 0.69
CA ALA A 36 -4.01 -5.76 1.13
C ALA A 36 -3.68 -4.88 -0.09
N VAL A 37 -4.18 -3.65 -0.12
CA VAL A 37 -3.90 -2.68 -1.17
C VAL A 37 -2.98 -1.60 -0.61
N LEU A 38 -1.74 -1.55 -1.12
CA LEU A 38 -0.77 -0.51 -0.81
C LEU A 38 -0.79 0.57 -1.88
N LEU A 39 -1.32 1.76 -1.57
CA LEU A 39 -1.22 2.92 -2.43
C LEU A 39 0.11 3.66 -2.16
N ILE A 40 0.90 3.90 -3.20
CA ILE A 40 2.11 4.71 -3.12
C ILE A 40 1.80 6.10 -3.68
N LEU A 41 1.73 7.09 -2.80
CA LEU A 41 1.65 8.51 -3.15
C LEU A 41 3.08 9.06 -3.18
N GLY A 42 3.68 9.11 -4.38
CA GLY A 42 5.10 9.39 -4.55
C GLY A 42 5.42 10.37 -5.67
N ASP A 43 6.70 10.62 -5.81
CA ASP A 43 7.26 11.49 -6.85
C ASP A 43 8.05 10.72 -7.93
N SER A 44 9.07 11.33 -8.52
CA SER A 44 9.89 10.73 -9.57
C SER A 44 10.64 9.48 -9.14
N LEU A 45 10.96 9.33 -7.85
CA LEU A 45 11.69 8.17 -7.33
C LEU A 45 10.84 6.90 -7.38
N SER A 46 9.52 7.02 -7.22
CA SER A 46 8.57 5.92 -7.33
C SER A 46 7.93 5.80 -8.72
N ALA A 47 7.99 6.86 -9.54
CA ALA A 47 7.42 6.89 -10.89
C ALA A 47 8.33 6.30 -11.98
N ALA A 48 9.47 5.69 -11.62
CA ALA A 48 10.48 5.15 -12.55
C ALA A 48 11.01 6.21 -13.53
N TYR A 49 11.28 7.44 -13.05
CA TYR A 49 11.79 8.53 -13.91
C TYR A 49 13.04 8.12 -14.67
N GLY A 50 13.03 8.35 -16.00
CA GLY A 50 14.16 8.01 -16.88
C GLY A 50 14.31 6.52 -17.21
N LEU A 51 13.39 5.67 -16.75
CA LEU A 51 13.40 4.22 -16.93
C LEU A 51 12.09 3.73 -17.57
N GLN A 52 12.07 2.48 -18.01
CA GLN A 52 10.81 1.82 -18.34
C GLN A 52 10.03 1.52 -17.05
N GLN A 53 8.71 1.58 -17.10
CA GLN A 53 7.85 1.37 -15.92
C GLN A 53 8.14 0.06 -15.19
N HIS A 54 8.42 -1.01 -15.93
CA HIS A 54 8.69 -2.33 -15.35
C HIS A 54 10.09 -2.46 -14.71
N GLU A 55 11.00 -1.52 -14.98
CA GLU A 55 12.33 -1.46 -14.37
C GLU A 55 12.30 -0.78 -13.00
N GLY A 56 11.27 0.05 -12.72
CA GLY A 56 11.15 0.78 -11.47
C GLY A 56 10.93 -0.13 -10.26
N TRP A 57 11.45 0.29 -9.09
CA TRP A 57 11.40 -0.49 -7.86
C TRP A 57 9.98 -0.92 -7.44
N VAL A 58 8.98 -0.10 -7.71
CA VAL A 58 7.56 -0.43 -7.39
C VAL A 58 7.09 -1.65 -8.17
N SER A 59 7.37 -1.68 -9.48
CA SER A 59 7.01 -2.82 -10.33
C SER A 59 7.80 -4.08 -9.95
N LEU A 60 9.08 -3.92 -9.60
CA LEU A 60 9.92 -5.02 -9.14
C LEU A 60 9.43 -5.59 -7.80
N LEU A 61 9.04 -4.72 -6.87
CA LEU A 61 8.48 -5.12 -5.58
C LEU A 61 7.15 -5.86 -5.76
N GLN A 62 6.24 -5.35 -6.59
CA GLN A 62 4.98 -6.02 -6.89
C GLN A 62 5.23 -7.42 -7.49
N LYS A 63 6.14 -7.52 -8.45
CA LYS A 63 6.51 -8.82 -9.04
C LYS A 63 7.07 -9.78 -7.99
N MET A 64 7.95 -9.31 -7.13
CA MET A 64 8.55 -10.10 -6.06
C MET A 64 7.48 -10.65 -5.10
N TRP A 65 6.50 -9.82 -4.72
CA TRP A 65 5.39 -10.25 -3.87
C TRP A 65 4.45 -11.24 -4.56
N GLN A 66 4.21 -11.07 -5.85
CA GLN A 66 3.44 -12.04 -6.65
C GLN A 66 4.15 -13.39 -6.78
N ASP A 67 5.46 -13.39 -7.07
CA ASP A 67 6.27 -14.61 -7.19
C ASP A 67 6.33 -15.38 -5.85
N ASP A 68 6.33 -14.67 -4.72
CA ASP A 68 6.30 -15.23 -3.36
C ASP A 68 4.88 -15.53 -2.84
N ASN A 69 3.83 -15.29 -3.63
CA ASN A 69 2.41 -15.42 -3.25
C ASN A 69 2.05 -14.57 -2.01
N ILE A 70 2.62 -13.38 -1.86
CA ILE A 70 2.29 -12.44 -0.81
C ILE A 70 1.00 -11.68 -1.20
N PRO A 71 -0.05 -11.69 -0.36
CA PRO A 71 -1.35 -11.13 -0.70
C PRO A 71 -1.39 -9.60 -0.56
N ILE A 72 -0.54 -8.89 -1.30
CA ILE A 72 -0.45 -7.43 -1.32
C ILE A 72 -0.43 -6.95 -2.77
N ASP A 73 -1.38 -6.10 -3.12
CA ASP A 73 -1.43 -5.42 -4.41
C ASP A 73 -0.94 -3.98 -4.27
N ILE A 74 -0.09 -3.52 -5.19
CA ILE A 74 0.45 -2.16 -5.17
C ILE A 74 -0.24 -1.29 -6.22
N VAL A 75 -0.76 -0.16 -5.77
CA VAL A 75 -1.23 0.93 -6.63
C VAL A 75 -0.17 2.02 -6.65
N ASN A 76 0.59 2.11 -7.74
CA ASN A 76 1.57 3.17 -7.92
C ASN A 76 0.89 4.44 -8.43
N ALA A 77 0.68 5.42 -7.55
CA ALA A 77 0.12 6.72 -7.86
C ALA A 77 1.19 7.83 -7.87
N ALA A 78 2.47 7.47 -8.07
CA ALA A 78 3.56 8.42 -8.13
C ALA A 78 3.55 9.25 -9.42
N VAL A 79 3.90 10.54 -9.29
CA VAL A 79 3.99 11.50 -10.42
C VAL A 79 5.32 12.24 -10.35
N SER A 80 6.11 12.18 -11.41
CA SER A 80 7.41 12.89 -11.46
C SER A 80 7.26 14.38 -11.24
N GLY A 81 8.08 14.94 -10.36
CA GLY A 81 8.04 16.38 -10.01
C GLY A 81 6.98 16.74 -8.96
N GLU A 82 6.24 15.77 -8.42
CA GLU A 82 5.19 16.02 -7.45
C GLU A 82 5.73 16.66 -6.17
N THR A 83 5.01 17.66 -5.69
CA THR A 83 5.25 18.32 -4.39
C THR A 83 4.20 17.87 -3.38
N THR A 84 4.41 18.21 -2.12
CA THR A 84 3.40 17.97 -1.07
C THR A 84 2.07 18.70 -1.34
N ASP A 85 2.10 19.89 -1.96
CA ASP A 85 0.88 20.60 -2.38
C ASP A 85 0.12 19.84 -3.48
N GLY A 86 0.83 19.38 -4.51
CA GLY A 86 0.23 18.62 -5.62
C GLY A 86 -0.33 17.29 -5.15
N GLY A 87 0.42 16.58 -4.29
CA GLY A 87 -0.05 15.37 -3.65
C GLY A 87 -1.35 15.57 -2.90
N LEU A 88 -1.43 16.58 -2.02
CA LEU A 88 -2.64 16.92 -1.27
C LEU A 88 -3.85 17.20 -2.18
N ALA A 89 -3.64 17.87 -3.30
CA ALA A 89 -4.74 18.24 -4.20
C ALA A 89 -5.43 17.03 -4.84
N ARG A 90 -4.69 15.94 -5.11
CA ARG A 90 -5.23 14.75 -5.79
C ARG A 90 -5.50 13.56 -4.86
N PHE A 91 -4.95 13.58 -3.65
CA PHE A 91 -4.98 12.45 -2.75
C PHE A 91 -6.38 11.97 -2.35
N PRO A 92 -7.35 12.84 -2.00
CA PRO A 92 -8.71 12.39 -1.65
C PRO A 92 -9.35 11.54 -2.75
N ARG A 93 -9.19 11.95 -4.02
CA ARG A 93 -9.71 11.20 -5.16
C ARG A 93 -9.04 9.83 -5.32
N LEU A 94 -7.73 9.73 -5.06
CA LEU A 94 -7.01 8.46 -5.12
C LEU A 94 -7.47 7.49 -4.03
N LEU A 95 -7.71 7.99 -2.82
CA LEU A 95 -8.25 7.20 -1.71
C LEU A 95 -9.64 6.65 -2.05
N GLU A 96 -10.53 7.50 -2.58
CA GLU A 96 -11.87 7.09 -3.01
C GLU A 96 -11.82 6.06 -4.15
N GLN A 97 -10.94 6.28 -5.13
CA GLN A 97 -10.84 5.41 -6.32
C GLN A 97 -10.28 4.02 -6.01
N HIS A 98 -9.31 3.94 -5.11
CA HIS A 98 -8.53 2.71 -4.88
C HIS A 98 -8.85 2.02 -3.56
N ASN A 99 -9.54 2.70 -2.64
CA ASN A 99 -9.90 2.20 -1.31
C ASN A 99 -8.73 1.43 -0.63
N PRO A 100 -7.53 2.04 -0.51
CA PRO A 100 -6.36 1.33 -0.04
C PRO A 100 -6.47 0.96 1.43
N THR A 101 -5.95 -0.22 1.80
CA THR A 101 -5.78 -0.62 3.21
C THR A 101 -4.54 0.04 3.81
N HIS A 102 -3.54 0.33 2.99
CA HIS A 102 -2.26 0.93 3.39
C HIS A 102 -1.86 2.03 2.42
N VAL A 103 -1.20 3.05 2.93
CA VAL A 103 -0.65 4.17 2.14
C VAL A 103 0.80 4.39 2.49
N LEU A 104 1.66 4.45 1.48
CA LEU A 104 3.02 4.97 1.60
C LEU A 104 3.04 6.39 1.04
N ILE A 105 3.38 7.38 1.88
CA ILE A 105 3.60 8.78 1.47
C ILE A 105 5.10 8.98 1.23
N GLU A 106 5.50 9.11 -0.04
CA GLU A 106 6.87 9.33 -0.51
C GLU A 106 6.92 10.67 -1.25
N LEU A 107 6.81 11.77 -0.51
CA LEU A 107 6.76 13.15 -1.02
C LEU A 107 7.60 14.11 -0.17
N GLY A 108 7.83 15.29 -0.71
CA GLY A 108 8.58 16.38 -0.07
C GLY A 108 9.95 16.59 -0.68
N GLY A 109 10.50 15.61 -1.40
CA GLY A 109 11.79 15.75 -2.09
C GLY A 109 11.82 16.96 -3.01
N ASN A 110 10.82 17.13 -3.87
CA ASN A 110 10.69 18.26 -4.78
C ASN A 110 10.50 19.59 -4.05
N ASP A 111 9.74 19.62 -2.96
CA ASP A 111 9.61 20.81 -2.11
C ASP A 111 10.97 21.24 -1.56
N GLY A 112 11.73 20.28 -1.05
CA GLY A 112 13.08 20.54 -0.53
C GLY A 112 14.06 21.03 -1.60
N LEU A 113 14.05 20.39 -2.78
CA LEU A 113 14.90 20.79 -3.92
C LEU A 113 14.53 22.18 -4.48
N GLN A 114 13.26 22.58 -4.37
CA GLN A 114 12.79 23.91 -4.77
C GLN A 114 12.98 24.98 -3.66
N GLY A 115 13.48 24.58 -2.48
CA GLY A 115 13.73 25.51 -1.37
C GLY A 115 12.44 26.02 -0.70
N HIS A 116 11.37 25.23 -0.73
CA HIS A 116 10.10 25.62 -0.13
C HIS A 116 10.22 25.81 1.38
N ASN A 117 9.26 26.55 1.96
CA ASN A 117 9.22 26.82 3.39
C ASN A 117 9.10 25.50 4.20
N ILE A 118 10.03 25.27 5.11
CA ILE A 118 10.12 24.05 5.92
C ILE A 118 8.85 23.80 6.74
N GLY A 119 8.23 24.86 7.28
CA GLY A 119 6.96 24.76 8.03
C GLY A 119 5.83 24.31 7.13
N LYS A 120 5.74 24.86 5.91
CA LYS A 120 4.69 24.46 4.94
C LYS A 120 4.86 23.00 4.53
N ILE A 121 6.08 22.53 4.26
CA ILE A 121 6.35 21.11 3.94
C ILE A 121 5.84 20.22 5.06
N ARG A 122 6.16 20.55 6.31
CA ARG A 122 5.69 19.79 7.47
C ARG A 122 4.17 19.78 7.57
N ASP A 123 3.53 20.94 7.46
CA ASP A 123 2.08 21.07 7.60
C ASP A 123 1.34 20.31 6.49
N ASN A 124 1.91 20.28 5.28
CA ASN A 124 1.39 19.45 4.17
C ASN A 124 1.57 17.95 4.43
N LEU A 125 2.74 17.50 4.90
CA LEU A 125 2.96 16.10 5.26
C LEU A 125 2.01 15.65 6.38
N ASP A 126 1.82 16.50 7.40
CA ASP A 126 0.87 16.24 8.49
C ASP A 126 -0.56 16.10 7.95
N SER A 127 -0.97 16.99 7.04
CA SER A 127 -2.28 16.93 6.38
C SER A 127 -2.45 15.67 5.51
N LEU A 128 -1.41 15.27 4.75
CA LEU A 128 -1.43 14.03 3.97
C LEU A 128 -1.64 12.80 4.86
N VAL A 129 -0.93 12.71 5.98
CA VAL A 129 -1.09 11.63 6.94
C VAL A 129 -2.50 11.64 7.54
N SER A 130 -3.01 12.81 7.92
CA SER A 130 -4.36 12.96 8.49
C SER A 130 -5.44 12.47 7.51
N VAL A 131 -5.38 12.92 6.25
CA VAL A 131 -6.33 12.52 5.19
C VAL A 131 -6.30 11.01 4.93
N ALA A 132 -5.10 10.38 4.94
CA ALA A 132 -4.98 8.93 4.80
C ALA A 132 -5.60 8.19 5.99
N LYS A 133 -5.36 8.65 7.22
CA LYS A 133 -5.95 8.05 8.44
C LYS A 133 -7.47 8.20 8.49
N GLU A 134 -8.02 9.30 8.00
CA GLU A 134 -9.47 9.49 7.88
C GLU A 134 -10.13 8.46 6.95
N SER A 135 -9.41 7.99 5.93
CA SER A 135 -9.85 6.88 5.06
C SER A 135 -9.70 5.49 5.70
N LYS A 136 -9.21 5.42 6.96
CA LYS A 136 -8.90 4.20 7.72
C LYS A 136 -7.73 3.38 7.19
N ALA A 137 -6.92 3.92 6.30
CA ALA A 137 -5.70 3.27 5.85
C ALA A 137 -4.60 3.34 6.94
N VAL A 138 -3.80 2.28 7.03
CA VAL A 138 -2.53 2.30 7.77
C VAL A 138 -1.53 3.13 6.98
N VAL A 139 -0.86 4.07 7.63
CA VAL A 139 0.01 5.04 6.95
C VAL A 139 1.48 4.79 7.27
N PHE A 140 2.28 4.76 6.21
CA PHE A 140 3.74 4.77 6.26
C PHE A 140 4.24 6.10 5.69
N LEU A 141 5.14 6.76 6.41
CA LEU A 141 5.77 7.99 5.95
C LEU A 141 7.23 7.71 5.56
N GLN A 142 7.53 7.83 4.27
CA GLN A 142 8.91 7.69 3.76
C GLN A 142 9.73 8.92 4.14
N GLU A 143 10.83 8.73 4.84
CA GLU A 143 11.81 9.81 5.06
C GLU A 143 12.44 10.19 3.72
N MET A 144 12.52 11.50 3.47
CA MET A 144 13.21 12.06 2.32
C MET A 144 14.43 12.85 2.77
N GLN A 145 15.46 12.86 1.92
CA GLN A 145 16.64 13.67 2.11
C GLN A 145 16.91 14.49 0.84
N ILE A 146 17.61 15.61 1.00
CA ILE A 146 18.05 16.47 -0.09
C ILE A 146 19.56 16.69 -0.02
N PRO A 147 20.21 16.99 -1.16
CA PRO A 147 21.67 17.19 -1.20
C PRO A 147 22.15 18.24 -0.20
N SER A 148 23.33 18.00 0.37
CA SER A 148 23.92 18.85 1.42
C SER A 148 24.27 20.28 0.97
N ASN A 149 24.38 20.54 -0.33
CA ASN A 149 24.65 21.86 -0.93
C ASN A 149 23.51 22.86 -0.71
N TYR A 150 22.31 22.41 -0.26
CA TYR A 150 21.23 23.31 0.18
C TYR A 150 21.48 23.96 1.55
N GLY A 151 22.60 23.63 2.19
CA GLY A 151 23.06 24.18 3.45
C GLY A 151 22.57 23.38 4.67
N LYS A 152 23.49 23.16 5.61
CA LYS A 152 23.30 22.26 6.75
C LYS A 152 22.02 22.54 7.55
N ARG A 153 21.69 23.82 7.79
CA ARG A 153 20.50 24.19 8.56
C ARG A 153 19.21 23.77 7.85
N TYR A 154 19.12 24.05 6.55
CA TYR A 154 17.92 23.73 5.76
C TYR A 154 17.75 22.22 5.64
N THR A 155 18.81 21.48 5.29
CA THR A 155 18.75 20.01 5.15
C THR A 155 18.38 19.33 6.47
N GLN A 156 18.95 19.76 7.59
CA GLN A 156 18.58 19.23 8.90
C GLN A 156 17.12 19.49 9.26
N MET A 157 16.64 20.73 9.06
CA MET A 157 15.23 21.06 9.32
C MET A 157 14.27 20.30 8.40
N PHE A 158 14.68 20.09 7.14
CA PHE A 158 13.92 19.31 6.17
C PHE A 158 13.74 17.85 6.65
N THR A 159 14.84 17.15 6.91
CA THR A 159 14.81 15.74 7.37
C THR A 159 14.06 15.61 8.71
N GLN A 160 14.22 16.58 9.64
CA GLN A 160 13.51 16.58 10.92
C GLN A 160 11.98 16.66 10.78
N ASN A 161 11.45 17.20 9.68
CA ASN A 161 10.01 17.26 9.48
C ASN A 161 9.37 15.85 9.49
N PHE A 162 10.01 14.88 8.85
CA PHE A 162 9.52 13.51 8.78
C PHE A 162 9.45 12.86 10.16
N ASN A 163 10.46 13.08 11.02
CA ASN A 163 10.43 12.62 12.41
C ASN A 163 9.28 13.25 13.18
N LYS A 164 9.14 14.58 13.10
CA LYS A 164 8.11 15.35 13.82
C LYS A 164 6.70 14.92 13.41
N VAL A 165 6.46 14.73 12.12
CA VAL A 165 5.15 14.30 11.63
C VAL A 165 4.87 12.85 12.04
N ALA A 166 5.85 11.96 11.89
CA ALA A 166 5.70 10.56 12.28
C ALA A 166 5.38 10.40 13.78
N GLU A 167 6.11 11.14 14.63
CA GLU A 167 5.89 11.17 16.07
C GLU A 167 4.52 11.79 16.45
N ALA A 168 4.18 12.95 15.86
CA ALA A 168 2.92 13.64 16.17
C ALA A 168 1.69 12.86 15.71
N GLN A 169 1.78 12.18 14.61
CA GLN A 169 0.70 11.40 13.99
C GLN A 169 0.69 9.93 14.41
N ASP A 170 1.68 9.46 15.18
CA ASP A 170 1.87 8.06 15.55
C ASP A 170 1.78 7.14 14.32
N VAL A 171 2.65 7.37 13.34
CA VAL A 171 2.77 6.56 12.13
C VAL A 171 4.19 6.03 11.96
N GLN A 172 4.30 4.87 11.31
CA GLN A 172 5.59 4.25 11.04
C GLN A 172 6.35 5.06 10.00
N LYS A 173 7.55 5.54 10.35
CA LYS A 173 8.48 6.16 9.43
C LYS A 173 9.37 5.09 8.77
N ILE A 174 9.45 5.10 7.44
CA ILE A 174 10.37 4.27 6.66
C ILE A 174 11.64 5.09 6.40
N PRO A 175 12.84 4.53 6.66
CA PRO A 175 14.10 5.23 6.42
C PRO A 175 14.31 5.59 4.95
N PHE A 176 15.13 6.58 4.66
CA PHE A 176 15.41 7.01 3.28
C PHE A 176 16.08 5.91 2.45
N PHE A 177 15.41 5.40 1.44
CA PHE A 177 15.86 4.24 0.68
C PHE A 177 17.06 4.51 -0.24
N LEU A 178 17.42 5.77 -0.49
CA LEU A 178 18.60 6.14 -1.28
C LEU A 178 19.83 6.48 -0.43
N GLU A 179 19.80 6.34 0.90
CA GLU A 179 20.89 6.80 1.77
C GLU A 179 22.26 6.23 1.36
N GLU A 180 22.32 4.94 1.07
CA GLU A 180 23.53 4.27 0.61
C GLU A 180 23.70 4.33 -0.92
N ILE A 181 22.61 4.33 -1.67
CA ILE A 181 22.60 4.33 -3.14
C ILE A 181 23.11 5.66 -3.68
N ALA A 182 22.68 6.79 -3.12
CA ALA A 182 23.07 8.13 -3.57
C ALA A 182 24.56 8.43 -3.43
N LEU A 183 25.28 7.67 -2.62
CA LEU A 183 26.74 7.77 -2.46
C LEU A 183 27.52 7.04 -3.56
N ASN A 184 26.88 6.13 -4.28
CA ASN A 184 27.49 5.37 -5.37
C ASN A 184 27.03 5.91 -6.73
N LYS A 185 27.95 6.58 -7.43
CA LYS A 185 27.66 7.18 -8.74
C LYS A 185 27.24 6.17 -9.82
N ASP A 186 27.69 4.92 -9.69
CA ASP A 186 27.34 3.86 -10.65
C ASP A 186 25.86 3.41 -10.51
N LEU A 187 25.20 3.79 -9.42
CA LEU A 187 23.79 3.52 -9.17
C LEU A 187 22.87 4.72 -9.46
N MET A 188 23.45 5.84 -9.88
CA MET A 188 22.69 7.07 -10.15
C MET A 188 22.68 7.40 -11.64
N GLN A 189 21.63 8.09 -12.08
CA GLN A 189 21.55 8.70 -13.39
C GLN A 189 22.50 9.92 -13.46
N ASN A 190 22.72 10.44 -14.66
CA ASN A 190 23.66 11.56 -14.90
C ASN A 190 23.26 12.85 -14.16
N ASP A 191 22.03 12.99 -13.73
CA ASP A 191 21.53 14.13 -12.96
C ASP A 191 21.96 14.10 -11.47
N GLY A 192 22.44 12.95 -10.99
CA GLY A 192 22.90 12.76 -9.61
C GLY A 192 21.78 12.81 -8.56
N ILE A 193 20.51 12.74 -8.99
CA ILE A 193 19.33 12.78 -8.14
C ILE A 193 18.54 11.47 -8.23
N HIS A 194 18.36 10.96 -9.45
CA HIS A 194 17.55 9.78 -9.69
C HIS A 194 18.40 8.50 -9.75
N PRO A 195 17.97 7.41 -9.10
CA PRO A 195 18.64 6.12 -9.22
C PRO A 195 18.46 5.55 -10.64
N ASN A 196 19.46 4.85 -11.13
CA ASN A 196 19.41 4.18 -12.44
C ASN A 196 18.77 2.78 -12.34
N ALA A 197 18.73 2.03 -13.45
CA ALA A 197 18.12 0.71 -13.50
C ALA A 197 18.79 -0.31 -12.56
N GLU A 198 20.12 -0.21 -12.35
CA GLU A 198 20.86 -1.13 -11.48
C GLU A 198 20.53 -0.91 -10.00
N ALA A 199 20.13 0.30 -9.61
CA ALA A 199 19.72 0.63 -8.25
C ALA A 199 18.31 0.09 -7.90
N GLN A 200 17.42 -0.05 -8.88
CA GLN A 200 16.01 -0.35 -8.64
C GLN A 200 15.78 -1.67 -7.88
N PRO A 201 16.47 -2.79 -8.18
CA PRO A 201 16.34 -4.02 -7.39
C PRO A 201 16.80 -3.84 -5.93
N LEU A 202 17.80 -2.98 -5.68
CA LEU A 202 18.28 -2.71 -4.32
C LEU A 202 17.21 -1.95 -3.51
N ILE A 203 16.54 -0.98 -4.15
CA ILE A 203 15.43 -0.24 -3.56
C ILE A 203 14.25 -1.17 -3.30
N ALA A 204 13.87 -2.02 -4.27
CA ALA A 204 12.79 -2.98 -4.10
C ALA A 204 13.04 -3.91 -2.91
N ASN A 205 14.25 -4.46 -2.78
CA ASN A 205 14.64 -5.29 -1.63
C ASN A 205 14.62 -4.53 -0.31
N PHE A 206 15.04 -3.25 -0.31
CA PHE A 206 14.97 -2.40 0.87
C PHE A 206 13.51 -2.20 1.30
N MET A 207 12.63 -1.85 0.38
CA MET A 207 11.21 -1.60 0.65
C MET A 207 10.48 -2.87 1.09
N ASP A 208 10.82 -4.03 0.51
CA ASP A 208 10.29 -5.31 0.95
C ASP A 208 10.59 -5.59 2.43
N ARG A 209 11.84 -5.42 2.85
CA ARG A 209 12.26 -5.62 4.25
C ARG A 209 11.53 -4.70 5.24
N HIS A 210 11.14 -3.49 4.80
CA HIS A 210 10.48 -2.51 5.67
C HIS A 210 8.95 -2.57 5.63
N LEU A 211 8.35 -3.03 4.53
CA LEU A 211 6.89 -2.97 4.36
C LEU A 211 6.20 -4.31 4.52
N ARG A 212 6.77 -5.42 4.01
CA ARG A 212 6.10 -6.73 3.99
C ARG A 212 5.54 -7.13 5.36
N SER A 213 6.36 -7.16 6.38
CA SER A 213 5.94 -7.57 7.72
C SER A 213 4.97 -6.61 8.37
N LEU A 214 5.13 -5.30 8.14
CA LEU A 214 4.23 -4.27 8.68
C LEU A 214 2.83 -4.37 8.09
N ILE A 215 2.72 -4.61 6.79
CA ILE A 215 1.42 -4.75 6.09
C ILE A 215 0.73 -6.04 6.52
N LEU A 216 1.45 -7.16 6.55
CA LEU A 216 0.86 -8.45 6.93
C LEU A 216 0.47 -8.55 8.40
N SER A 217 1.12 -7.79 9.29
CA SER A 217 0.77 -7.77 10.72
C SER A 217 -0.41 -6.87 11.07
N ALA A 218 -0.85 -6.01 10.15
CA ALA A 218 -1.96 -5.09 10.33
C ALA A 218 -3.29 -5.62 9.74
N GLN A 219 -3.28 -6.82 9.18
CA GLN A 219 -4.46 -7.56 8.74
C GLN A 219 -5.02 -8.37 9.94
#